data_ceef4b571412c65b2c767887d55d6455
#
_entry.id   ceef4b571412c65b2c767887d55d6455
#
_cell.length_a   1.000
_cell.length_b   1.000
_cell.length_c   1.000
_cell.angle_alpha   90.00
_cell.angle_beta   90.00
_cell.angle_gamma   90.00
#
_symmetry.space_group_name_H-M   'P 1'
#
loop_
_entity.id
_entity.type
_entity.pdbx_description
1 polymer ?
#
loop_
_entity_poly.entity_id
_entity_poly.type
_entity_poly.pdbx_seq_one_letter_code
_entity_poly.pdbx_strand_id
1 'polypeptide(L)'
;MLAELFAILWAPFLMCLVLTGIHAYLGVHVLSREVVFVDIALAQIAALGATAAFLIGYEMDTWESYAFGLSATVLGALVLALTRSQHRHVSQEAVIGVVYAMSSAAAVLLADRAAHGAEQVRTMLVGNLLAVRGPEVAKVALLYGGIGLFHWLCRRPFFLISTEPSTAYREGWSIRLWDFLFYASFGVVVTSSVRIAGVLLVFSYLIVPALAGIMLGRTVAQKLLIGWAFGTLVSVVGIIASASFDLPTGATVVCAFGITLIALWVGFRAVKPSPRRLTSSV
;
A
#
# COMPACT_ATOMS: atom_id res chain seq x y z
N MET A 1 -4.83 33.04 -9.45
CA MET A 1 -3.83 31.96 -9.68
C MET A 1 -3.51 31.17 -8.40
N LEU A 2 -2.85 31.72 -7.34
CA LEU A 2 -2.55 30.93 -6.13
C LEU A 2 -3.81 30.48 -5.36
N ALA A 3 -4.83 31.32 -5.23
CA ALA A 3 -6.09 30.94 -4.58
C ALA A 3 -6.86 29.86 -5.37
N GLU A 4 -6.86 29.92 -6.67
CA GLU A 4 -7.47 28.92 -7.54
C GLU A 4 -6.72 27.58 -7.46
N LEU A 5 -5.39 27.63 -7.48
CA LEU A 5 -4.54 26.44 -7.29
C LEU A 5 -4.82 25.78 -5.93
N PHE A 6 -4.91 26.57 -4.86
CA PHE A 6 -5.27 26.08 -3.55
C PHE A 6 -6.67 25.45 -3.52
N ALA A 7 -7.66 26.10 -4.18
CA ALA A 7 -9.03 25.59 -4.26
C ALA A 7 -9.14 24.24 -4.96
N ILE A 8 -8.21 23.94 -5.88
CA ILE A 8 -8.18 22.65 -6.62
C ILE A 8 -7.36 21.60 -5.85
N LEU A 9 -6.25 21.97 -5.25
CA LEU A 9 -5.26 21.04 -4.71
C LEU A 9 -5.46 20.66 -3.23
N TRP A 10 -6.28 21.37 -2.45
CA TRP A 10 -6.43 21.11 -1.01
C TRP A 10 -6.98 19.71 -0.72
N ALA A 11 -7.98 19.24 -1.48
CA ALA A 11 -8.58 17.92 -1.26
C ALA A 11 -7.64 16.77 -1.69
N PRO A 12 -6.99 16.81 -2.88
CA PRO A 12 -5.90 15.91 -3.22
C PRO A 12 -4.78 15.88 -2.19
N PHE A 13 -4.35 17.04 -1.69
CA PHE A 13 -3.31 17.12 -0.66
C PHE A 13 -3.74 16.44 0.64
N LEU A 14 -4.94 16.73 1.14
CA LEU A 14 -5.45 16.06 2.34
C LEU A 14 -5.59 14.54 2.13
N MET A 15 -5.99 14.10 0.94
CA MET A 15 -6.03 12.67 0.61
C MET A 15 -4.62 12.06 0.68
N CYS A 16 -3.60 12.73 0.17
CA CYS A 16 -2.21 12.28 0.31
C CYS A 16 -1.78 12.13 1.78
N LEU A 17 -2.19 13.04 2.66
CA LEU A 17 -1.92 12.94 4.10
C LEU A 17 -2.60 11.70 4.71
N VAL A 18 -3.86 11.47 4.38
CA VAL A 18 -4.63 10.32 4.85
C VAL A 18 -4.01 9.02 4.34
N LEU A 19 -3.63 8.95 3.06
CA LEU A 19 -2.92 7.82 2.47
C LEU A 19 -1.58 7.58 3.16
N THR A 20 -0.75 8.63 3.29
CA THR A 20 0.56 8.53 3.96
C THR A 20 0.42 8.00 5.39
N GLY A 21 -0.61 8.46 6.12
CA GLY A 21 -0.83 8.08 7.52
C GLY A 21 -0.94 6.57 7.72
N ILE A 22 -1.87 5.94 7.03
CA ILE A 22 -2.13 4.50 7.18
C ILE A 22 -1.11 3.63 6.44
N HIS A 23 -0.72 4.02 5.21
CA HIS A 23 0.17 3.19 4.40
C HIS A 23 1.59 3.12 4.95
N ALA A 24 2.16 4.23 5.46
CA ALA A 24 3.47 4.19 6.11
C ALA A 24 3.48 3.26 7.34
N TYR A 25 2.39 3.24 8.12
CA TYR A 25 2.23 2.31 9.24
C TYR A 25 2.17 0.85 8.76
N LEU A 26 1.27 0.55 7.80
CA LEU A 26 1.14 -0.80 7.24
C LEU A 26 2.44 -1.25 6.55
N GLY A 27 3.14 -0.33 5.88
CA GLY A 27 4.43 -0.56 5.25
C GLY A 27 5.53 -1.02 6.20
N VAL A 28 5.59 -0.46 7.42
CA VAL A 28 6.52 -0.94 8.46
C VAL A 28 6.22 -2.41 8.79
N HIS A 29 4.96 -2.80 8.91
CA HIS A 29 4.58 -4.20 9.15
C HIS A 29 4.90 -5.10 7.95
N VAL A 30 4.57 -4.67 6.74
CA VAL A 30 4.80 -5.41 5.49
C VAL A 30 6.30 -5.68 5.29
N LEU A 31 7.15 -4.66 5.47
CA LEU A 31 8.60 -4.80 5.37
C LEU A 31 9.17 -5.69 6.48
N SER A 32 8.65 -5.59 7.71
CA SER A 32 9.09 -6.44 8.83
C SER A 32 8.68 -7.92 8.66
N ARG A 33 7.60 -8.18 7.90
CA ARG A 33 7.10 -9.54 7.58
C ARG A 33 7.74 -10.13 6.33
N GLU A 34 8.53 -9.34 5.59
CA GLU A 34 9.13 -9.72 4.30
C GLU A 34 8.07 -10.14 3.26
N VAL A 35 6.95 -9.39 3.17
CA VAL A 35 5.82 -9.66 2.26
C VAL A 35 5.49 -8.42 1.41
N VAL A 36 6.49 -7.90 0.72
CA VAL A 36 6.43 -6.60 0.01
C VAL A 36 5.34 -6.56 -1.06
N PHE A 37 5.12 -7.65 -1.78
CA PHE A 37 4.15 -7.70 -2.89
C PHE A 37 2.70 -7.98 -2.46
N VAL A 38 2.41 -8.08 -1.16
CA VAL A 38 1.05 -8.35 -0.67
C VAL A 38 0.05 -7.26 -1.05
N ASP A 39 0.50 -5.99 -1.10
CA ASP A 39 -0.32 -4.86 -1.54
C ASP A 39 -0.81 -5.04 -2.97
N ILE A 40 0.14 -5.28 -3.89
CA ILE A 40 -0.17 -5.46 -5.31
C ILE A 40 -1.03 -6.70 -5.53
N ALA A 41 -0.80 -7.78 -4.77
CA ALA A 41 -1.62 -9.00 -4.85
C ALA A 41 -3.06 -8.74 -4.41
N LEU A 42 -3.27 -8.07 -3.27
CA LEU A 42 -4.61 -7.70 -2.78
C LEU A 42 -5.28 -6.71 -3.72
N ALA A 43 -4.54 -5.76 -4.31
CA ALA A 43 -5.05 -4.85 -5.33
C ALA A 43 -5.57 -5.58 -6.58
N GLN A 44 -4.84 -6.59 -7.05
CA GLN A 44 -5.28 -7.39 -8.21
C GLN A 44 -6.48 -8.29 -7.89
N ILE A 45 -6.55 -8.82 -6.67
CA ILE A 45 -7.74 -9.56 -6.22
C ILE A 45 -8.95 -8.62 -6.15
N ALA A 46 -8.78 -7.39 -5.64
CA ALA A 46 -9.84 -6.38 -5.62
C ALA A 46 -10.31 -6.02 -7.04
N ALA A 47 -9.36 -5.82 -7.95
CA ALA A 47 -9.64 -5.55 -9.37
C ALA A 47 -10.39 -6.71 -10.02
N LEU A 48 -9.97 -7.95 -9.77
CA LEU A 48 -10.67 -9.15 -10.26
C LEU A 48 -12.13 -9.20 -9.77
N GLY A 49 -12.36 -8.93 -8.48
CA GLY A 49 -13.71 -8.88 -7.91
C GLY A 49 -14.57 -7.77 -8.54
N ALA A 50 -14.02 -6.56 -8.70
CA ALA A 50 -14.72 -5.45 -9.34
C ALA A 50 -15.01 -5.73 -10.83
N THR A 51 -14.08 -6.35 -11.57
CA THR A 51 -14.29 -6.76 -12.96
C THR A 51 -15.38 -7.85 -13.07
N ALA A 52 -15.45 -8.78 -12.11
CA ALA A 52 -16.52 -9.77 -12.06
C ALA A 52 -17.89 -9.10 -11.84
N ALA A 53 -17.98 -8.10 -10.97
CA ALA A 53 -19.20 -7.30 -10.78
C ALA A 53 -19.63 -6.59 -12.08
N PHE A 54 -18.66 -6.02 -12.81
CA PHE A 54 -18.93 -5.36 -14.09
C PHE A 54 -19.50 -6.32 -15.13
N LEU A 55 -19.00 -7.55 -15.22
CA LEU A 55 -19.51 -8.56 -16.16
C LEU A 55 -20.95 -9.00 -15.86
N ILE A 56 -21.41 -8.91 -14.62
CA ILE A 56 -22.80 -9.22 -14.24
C ILE A 56 -23.71 -7.98 -14.27
N GLY A 57 -23.21 -6.83 -14.79
CA GLY A 57 -24.00 -5.64 -15.12
C GLY A 57 -23.93 -4.49 -14.12
N TYR A 58 -23.05 -4.54 -13.11
CA TYR A 58 -22.82 -3.41 -12.21
C TYR A 58 -21.79 -2.43 -12.78
N GLU A 59 -22.03 -1.14 -12.69
CA GLU A 59 -21.03 -0.14 -13.05
C GLU A 59 -19.86 -0.11 -12.04
N MET A 60 -18.67 0.29 -12.53
CA MET A 60 -17.42 0.21 -11.74
C MET A 60 -17.40 1.10 -10.51
N ASP A 61 -18.06 2.27 -10.55
CA ASP A 61 -18.06 3.25 -9.46
C ASP A 61 -19.21 3.05 -8.46
N THR A 62 -19.91 1.91 -8.55
CA THR A 62 -21.02 1.59 -7.66
C THR A 62 -20.54 0.93 -6.35
N TRP A 63 -21.42 0.96 -5.36
CA TRP A 63 -21.22 0.25 -4.10
C TRP A 63 -21.12 -1.26 -4.29
N GLU A 64 -21.88 -1.81 -5.21
CA GLU A 64 -21.90 -3.23 -5.54
C GLU A 64 -20.53 -3.68 -6.08
N SER A 65 -19.96 -2.94 -7.01
CA SER A 65 -18.60 -3.21 -7.53
C SER A 65 -17.55 -3.14 -6.42
N TYR A 66 -17.66 -2.15 -5.52
CA TYR A 66 -16.77 -2.07 -4.36
C TYR A 66 -16.94 -3.27 -3.42
N ALA A 67 -18.18 -3.69 -3.14
CA ALA A 67 -18.46 -4.83 -2.28
C ALA A 67 -17.92 -6.15 -2.86
N PHE A 68 -18.04 -6.36 -4.18
CA PHE A 68 -17.42 -7.51 -4.86
C PHE A 68 -15.89 -7.49 -4.75
N GLY A 69 -15.25 -6.36 -5.01
CA GLY A 69 -13.81 -6.19 -4.86
C GLY A 69 -13.34 -6.47 -3.42
N LEU A 70 -14.05 -5.91 -2.44
CA LEU A 70 -13.76 -6.11 -1.03
C LEU A 70 -13.95 -7.58 -0.60
N SER A 71 -15.04 -8.21 -1.03
CA SER A 71 -15.31 -9.63 -0.74
C SER A 71 -14.22 -10.53 -1.32
N ALA A 72 -13.82 -10.30 -2.57
CA ALA A 72 -12.70 -11.01 -3.19
C ALA A 72 -11.40 -10.80 -2.39
N THR A 73 -11.12 -9.58 -1.95
CA THR A 73 -9.94 -9.25 -1.17
C THR A 73 -9.93 -9.94 0.21
N VAL A 74 -11.07 -10.02 0.89
CA VAL A 74 -11.19 -10.76 2.16
C VAL A 74 -10.95 -12.25 1.95
N LEU A 75 -11.46 -12.84 0.86
CA LEU A 75 -11.15 -14.22 0.48
C LEU A 75 -9.66 -14.41 0.18
N GLY A 76 -9.04 -13.48 -0.54
CA GLY A 76 -7.60 -13.47 -0.78
C GLY A 76 -6.80 -13.38 0.52
N ALA A 77 -7.20 -12.51 1.45
CA ALA A 77 -6.60 -12.41 2.78
C ALA A 77 -6.67 -13.74 3.56
N LEU A 78 -7.79 -14.44 3.47
CA LEU A 78 -7.97 -15.76 4.06
C LEU A 78 -6.99 -16.79 3.45
N VAL A 79 -6.88 -16.83 2.13
CA VAL A 79 -5.92 -17.70 1.42
C VAL A 79 -4.50 -17.41 1.88
N LEU A 80 -4.09 -16.14 1.91
CA LEU A 80 -2.75 -15.75 2.35
C LEU A 80 -2.47 -16.11 3.81
N ALA A 81 -3.46 -16.00 4.69
CA ALA A 81 -3.33 -16.38 6.09
C ALA A 81 -3.23 -17.91 6.29
N LEU A 82 -4.00 -18.68 5.51
CA LEU A 82 -4.00 -20.15 5.58
C LEU A 82 -2.73 -20.75 4.99
N THR A 83 -2.15 -20.13 3.97
CA THR A 83 -0.92 -20.58 3.29
C THR A 83 0.35 -20.24 4.07
N ARG A 84 0.27 -19.47 5.15
CA ARG A 84 1.43 -19.18 5.99
C ARG A 84 1.98 -20.45 6.61
N SER A 85 3.21 -20.79 6.23
CA SER A 85 3.92 -21.97 6.72
C SER A 85 4.96 -21.59 7.78
N GLN A 86 5.09 -22.42 8.82
CA GLN A 86 6.20 -22.35 9.77
C GLN A 86 7.51 -22.90 9.18
N HIS A 87 7.39 -23.76 8.18
CA HIS A 87 8.53 -24.41 7.53
C HIS A 87 9.06 -23.51 6.41
N ARG A 88 10.34 -23.16 6.47
CA ARG A 88 11.01 -22.22 5.55
C ARG A 88 11.19 -22.74 4.10
N HIS A 89 10.57 -23.85 3.70
CA HIS A 89 10.76 -24.40 2.35
C HIS A 89 10.13 -23.55 1.25
N VAL A 90 9.04 -22.82 1.57
CA VAL A 90 8.40 -21.90 0.61
C VAL A 90 8.24 -20.55 1.30
N SER A 91 8.78 -19.49 0.71
CA SER A 91 8.61 -18.15 1.24
C SER A 91 7.17 -17.68 1.05
N GLN A 92 6.64 -16.94 2.02
CA GLN A 92 5.30 -16.33 1.91
C GLN A 92 5.22 -15.40 0.70
N GLU A 93 6.31 -14.73 0.36
CA GLU A 93 6.42 -13.86 -0.81
C GLU A 93 6.21 -14.62 -2.14
N ALA A 94 6.71 -15.86 -2.24
CA ALA A 94 6.48 -16.69 -3.42
C ALA A 94 4.98 -17.03 -3.58
N VAL A 95 4.29 -17.35 -2.49
CA VAL A 95 2.84 -17.59 -2.51
C VAL A 95 2.08 -16.34 -2.94
N ILE A 96 2.45 -15.19 -2.39
CA ILE A 96 1.88 -13.89 -2.76
C ILE A 96 2.09 -13.61 -4.24
N GLY A 97 3.31 -13.88 -4.77
CA GLY A 97 3.61 -13.71 -6.18
C GLY A 97 2.75 -14.59 -7.11
N VAL A 98 2.50 -15.85 -6.72
CA VAL A 98 1.60 -16.74 -7.47
C VAL A 98 0.16 -16.21 -7.43
N VAL A 99 -0.33 -15.80 -6.26
CA VAL A 99 -1.68 -15.23 -6.10
C VAL A 99 -1.83 -13.97 -6.94
N TYR A 100 -0.84 -13.08 -6.91
CA TYR A 100 -0.79 -11.90 -7.77
C TYR A 100 -0.89 -12.25 -9.25
N ALA A 101 -0.05 -13.17 -9.74
CA ALA A 101 -0.02 -13.55 -11.14
C ALA A 101 -1.35 -14.17 -11.59
N MET A 102 -1.92 -15.07 -10.78
CA MET A 102 -3.22 -15.68 -11.06
C MET A 102 -4.35 -14.64 -11.09
N SER A 103 -4.42 -13.74 -10.10
CA SER A 103 -5.46 -12.72 -10.02
C SER A 103 -5.36 -11.73 -11.18
N SER A 104 -4.13 -11.32 -11.55
CA SER A 104 -3.89 -10.45 -12.69
C SER A 104 -4.31 -11.11 -14.01
N ALA A 105 -3.91 -12.36 -14.23
CA ALA A 105 -4.29 -13.10 -15.42
C ALA A 105 -5.81 -13.30 -15.52
N ALA A 106 -6.46 -13.65 -14.39
CA ALA A 106 -7.92 -13.79 -14.34
C ALA A 106 -8.64 -12.47 -14.62
N ALA A 107 -8.14 -11.34 -14.05
CA ALA A 107 -8.69 -10.02 -14.31
C ALA A 107 -8.58 -9.64 -15.80
N VAL A 108 -7.45 -9.93 -16.46
CA VAL A 108 -7.28 -9.71 -17.90
C VAL A 108 -8.26 -10.56 -18.71
N LEU A 109 -8.40 -11.86 -18.37
CA LEU A 109 -9.35 -12.74 -19.06
C LEU A 109 -10.80 -12.28 -18.93
N LEU A 110 -11.18 -11.73 -17.78
CA LEU A 110 -12.51 -11.17 -17.58
C LEU A 110 -12.65 -9.82 -18.31
N ALA A 111 -11.65 -8.96 -18.27
CA ALA A 111 -11.64 -7.67 -18.94
C ALA A 111 -11.74 -7.79 -20.47
N ASP A 112 -11.17 -8.87 -21.06
CA ASP A 112 -11.29 -9.17 -22.50
C ASP A 112 -12.75 -9.40 -22.95
N ARG A 113 -13.62 -9.82 -22.03
CA ARG A 113 -15.06 -10.00 -22.27
C ARG A 113 -15.87 -8.75 -22.02
N ALA A 114 -15.26 -7.70 -21.48
CA ALA A 114 -15.91 -6.46 -21.10
C ALA A 114 -15.67 -5.37 -22.18
N ALA A 115 -16.72 -4.62 -22.53
CA ALA A 115 -16.55 -3.40 -23.30
C ALA A 115 -15.67 -2.41 -22.53
N HIS A 116 -14.62 -1.87 -23.15
CA HIS A 116 -13.65 -0.93 -22.55
C HIS A 116 -12.74 -1.51 -21.45
N GLY A 117 -12.51 -2.82 -21.39
CA GLY A 117 -11.69 -3.46 -20.37
C GLY A 117 -10.24 -2.93 -20.26
N ALA A 118 -9.61 -2.56 -21.39
CA ALA A 118 -8.27 -1.98 -21.40
C ALA A 118 -8.19 -0.60 -20.72
N GLU A 119 -9.19 0.27 -20.94
CA GLU A 119 -9.26 1.58 -20.28
C GLU A 119 -9.49 1.43 -18.77
N GLN A 120 -10.27 0.44 -18.38
CA GLN A 120 -10.52 0.11 -17.00
C GLN A 120 -9.23 -0.31 -16.27
N VAL A 121 -8.42 -1.18 -16.86
CA VAL A 121 -7.12 -1.59 -16.30
C VAL A 121 -6.20 -0.37 -16.14
N ARG A 122 -6.16 0.52 -17.14
CA ARG A 122 -5.37 1.75 -17.08
C ARG A 122 -5.80 2.65 -15.92
N THR A 123 -7.10 2.87 -15.76
CA THR A 123 -7.65 3.70 -14.68
C THR A 123 -7.31 3.14 -13.30
N MET A 124 -7.37 1.83 -13.12
CA MET A 124 -6.97 1.17 -11.88
C MET A 124 -5.48 1.31 -11.56
N LEU A 125 -4.61 1.32 -12.58
CA LEU A 125 -3.16 1.47 -12.37
C LEU A 125 -2.78 2.89 -11.96
N VAL A 126 -3.37 3.90 -12.60
CA VAL A 126 -2.96 5.31 -12.46
C VAL A 126 -3.77 6.04 -11.40
N GLY A 127 -5.05 5.67 -11.21
CA GLY A 127 -5.99 6.38 -10.34
C GLY A 127 -6.37 7.77 -10.86
N ASN A 128 -7.18 8.50 -10.09
CA ASN A 128 -7.57 9.88 -10.39
C ASN A 128 -7.57 10.74 -9.13
N LEU A 129 -6.39 10.91 -8.55
CA LEU A 129 -6.20 11.63 -7.27
C LEU A 129 -6.70 13.09 -7.33
N LEU A 130 -6.60 13.76 -8.49
CA LEU A 130 -7.05 15.15 -8.64
C LEU A 130 -8.57 15.32 -8.63
N ALA A 131 -9.33 14.28 -8.96
CA ALA A 131 -10.78 14.32 -8.93
C ALA A 131 -11.39 14.18 -7.52
N VAL A 132 -10.56 13.92 -6.51
CA VAL A 132 -11.00 13.72 -5.12
C VAL A 132 -11.65 14.98 -4.56
N ARG A 133 -12.78 14.79 -3.85
CA ARG A 133 -13.54 15.86 -3.20
C ARG A 133 -13.48 15.75 -1.68
N GLY A 134 -13.74 16.86 -0.99
CA GLY A 134 -13.71 16.91 0.48
C GLY A 134 -14.51 15.84 1.21
N PRO A 135 -15.77 15.55 0.83
CA PRO A 135 -16.55 14.48 1.45
C PRO A 135 -15.93 13.08 1.28
N GLU A 136 -15.23 12.84 0.20
CA GLU A 136 -14.52 11.58 -0.05
C GLU A 136 -13.30 11.46 0.87
N VAL A 137 -12.53 12.54 1.02
CA VAL A 137 -11.43 12.61 1.99
C VAL A 137 -11.92 12.28 3.40
N ALA A 138 -13.04 12.86 3.82
CA ALA A 138 -13.60 12.62 5.14
C ALA A 138 -14.02 11.16 5.35
N LYS A 139 -14.68 10.54 4.36
CA LYS A 139 -15.05 9.11 4.40
C LYS A 139 -13.84 8.20 4.53
N VAL A 140 -12.81 8.45 3.73
CA VAL A 140 -11.56 7.64 3.74
C VAL A 140 -10.79 7.86 5.04
N ALA A 141 -10.70 9.11 5.52
CA ALA A 141 -10.06 9.42 6.79
C ALA A 141 -10.75 8.72 7.97
N LEU A 142 -12.09 8.67 7.98
CA LEU A 142 -12.86 7.96 9.01
C LEU A 142 -12.62 6.44 8.94
N LEU A 143 -12.64 5.86 7.74
CA LEU A 143 -12.35 4.44 7.52
C LEU A 143 -10.94 4.08 8.01
N TYR A 144 -9.93 4.85 7.60
CA TYR A 144 -8.54 4.58 7.99
C TYR A 144 -8.26 4.90 9.46
N GLY A 145 -8.94 5.89 10.00
CA GLY A 145 -8.94 6.17 11.44
C GLY A 145 -9.48 5.00 12.25
N GLY A 146 -10.59 4.39 11.81
CA GLY A 146 -11.16 3.18 12.41
C GLY A 146 -10.22 1.97 12.34
N ILE A 147 -9.61 1.74 11.17
CA ILE A 147 -8.60 0.67 10.99
C ILE A 147 -7.37 0.95 11.85
N GLY A 148 -6.87 2.19 11.86
CA GLY A 148 -5.74 2.61 12.69
C GLY A 148 -6.03 2.40 14.18
N LEU A 149 -7.23 2.74 14.64
CA LEU A 149 -7.67 2.50 16.02
C LEU A 149 -7.71 0.99 16.33
N PHE A 150 -8.27 0.17 15.44
CA PHE A 150 -8.26 -1.28 15.57
C PHE A 150 -6.83 -1.83 15.71
N HIS A 151 -5.93 -1.39 14.82
CA HIS A 151 -4.52 -1.78 14.88
C HIS A 151 -3.81 -1.28 16.14
N TRP A 152 -4.15 -0.10 16.63
CA TRP A 152 -3.61 0.44 17.88
C TRP A 152 -4.07 -0.34 19.11
N LEU A 153 -5.34 -0.72 19.17
CA LEU A 153 -5.90 -1.57 20.22
C LEU A 153 -5.26 -2.96 20.21
N CYS A 154 -5.03 -3.53 19.02
CA CYS A 154 -4.43 -4.84 18.80
C CYS A 154 -2.91 -4.77 18.53
N ARG A 155 -2.22 -3.68 18.93
CA ARG A 155 -0.82 -3.45 18.57
C ARG A 155 0.14 -4.55 19.03
N ARG A 156 -0.10 -5.14 20.22
CA ARG A 156 0.81 -6.18 20.77
C ARG A 156 0.93 -7.39 19.85
N PRO A 157 -0.15 -8.10 19.49
CA PRO A 157 -0.03 -9.24 18.58
C PRO A 157 0.44 -8.85 17.18
N PHE A 158 0.00 -7.70 16.64
CA PHE A 158 0.44 -7.28 15.30
C PHE A 158 1.96 -7.03 15.25
N PHE A 159 2.53 -6.29 16.21
CA PHE A 159 3.96 -6.06 16.25
C PHE A 159 4.74 -7.33 16.56
N LEU A 160 4.31 -8.12 17.56
CA LEU A 160 4.99 -9.36 17.93
C LEU A 160 5.09 -10.32 16.74
N ILE A 161 3.99 -10.54 16.02
CA ILE A 161 3.97 -11.43 14.85
C ILE A 161 4.78 -10.86 13.68
N SER A 162 4.89 -9.53 13.56
CA SER A 162 5.66 -8.90 12.48
C SER A 162 7.16 -8.92 12.74
N THR A 163 7.60 -8.79 14.01
CA THR A 163 9.02 -8.65 14.36
C THR A 163 9.62 -9.93 14.93
N GLU A 164 8.85 -10.70 15.69
CA GLU A 164 9.30 -11.90 16.41
C GLU A 164 8.31 -13.06 16.30
N PRO A 165 8.02 -13.58 15.10
CA PRO A 165 7.01 -14.63 14.91
C PRO A 165 7.28 -15.90 15.72
N SER A 166 8.53 -16.25 15.96
CA SER A 166 8.92 -17.39 16.80
C SER A 166 8.51 -17.21 18.26
N THR A 167 8.60 -15.99 18.79
CA THR A 167 8.13 -15.65 20.14
C THR A 167 6.61 -15.71 20.22
N ALA A 168 5.90 -15.21 19.20
CA ALA A 168 4.45 -15.30 19.12
C ALA A 168 3.96 -16.76 19.14
N TYR A 169 4.64 -17.68 18.44
CA TYR A 169 4.33 -19.12 18.50
C TYR A 169 4.54 -19.69 19.90
N ARG A 170 5.63 -19.35 20.59
CA ARG A 170 5.91 -19.83 21.96
C ARG A 170 4.90 -19.31 22.98
N GLU A 171 4.43 -18.08 22.80
CA GLU A 171 3.39 -17.49 23.65
C GLU A 171 1.97 -18.01 23.33
N GLY A 172 1.80 -18.90 22.34
CA GLY A 172 0.51 -19.52 22.00
C GLY A 172 -0.42 -18.64 21.20
N TRP A 173 0.08 -17.57 20.55
CA TRP A 173 -0.75 -16.73 19.69
C TRP A 173 -1.20 -17.49 18.44
N SER A 174 -2.47 -17.35 18.07
CA SER A 174 -3.01 -17.90 16.81
C SER A 174 -2.56 -17.05 15.62
N ILE A 175 -1.35 -17.32 15.09
CA ILE A 175 -0.73 -16.52 14.05
C ILE A 175 -1.62 -16.43 12.80
N ARG A 176 -2.27 -17.54 12.38
CA ARG A 176 -3.18 -17.55 11.24
C ARG A 176 -4.35 -16.58 11.40
N LEU A 177 -4.95 -16.52 12.59
CA LEU A 177 -6.04 -15.58 12.87
C LEU A 177 -5.55 -14.12 12.79
N TRP A 178 -4.41 -13.82 13.42
CA TRP A 178 -3.86 -12.46 13.41
C TRP A 178 -3.34 -12.04 12.05
N ASP A 179 -2.82 -12.96 11.25
CA ASP A 179 -2.47 -12.71 9.86
C ASP A 179 -3.71 -12.47 9.02
N PHE A 180 -4.78 -13.24 9.20
CA PHE A 180 -6.05 -12.99 8.52
C PHE A 180 -6.59 -11.60 8.86
N LEU A 181 -6.63 -11.23 10.14
CA LEU A 181 -7.09 -9.89 10.56
C LEU A 181 -6.21 -8.78 9.99
N PHE A 182 -4.89 -8.99 9.94
CA PHE A 182 -3.96 -8.04 9.32
C PHE A 182 -4.23 -7.92 7.82
N TYR A 183 -4.25 -9.02 7.07
CA TYR A 183 -4.46 -8.99 5.63
C TYR A 183 -5.87 -8.52 5.25
N ALA A 184 -6.90 -8.86 6.03
CA ALA A 184 -8.26 -8.39 5.80
C ALA A 184 -8.39 -6.88 6.01
N SER A 185 -7.90 -6.34 7.13
CA SER A 185 -7.90 -4.89 7.38
C SER A 185 -7.03 -4.13 6.38
N PHE A 186 -5.88 -4.69 6.02
CA PHE A 186 -5.03 -4.14 4.96
C PHE A 186 -5.73 -4.19 3.60
N GLY A 187 -6.43 -5.27 3.28
CA GLY A 187 -7.22 -5.39 2.07
C GLY A 187 -8.33 -4.34 1.95
N VAL A 188 -8.99 -3.98 3.06
CA VAL A 188 -9.95 -2.86 3.08
C VAL A 188 -9.26 -1.54 2.71
N VAL A 189 -8.07 -1.28 3.26
CA VAL A 189 -7.29 -0.09 2.94
C VAL A 189 -6.89 -0.08 1.46
N VAL A 190 -6.33 -1.19 0.96
CA VAL A 190 -5.88 -1.31 -0.45
C VAL A 190 -7.04 -1.14 -1.42
N THR A 191 -8.16 -1.88 -1.21
CA THR A 191 -9.33 -1.81 -2.10
C THR A 191 -9.90 -0.39 -2.20
N SER A 192 -9.93 0.36 -1.09
CA SER A 192 -10.40 1.75 -1.10
C SER A 192 -9.37 2.71 -1.69
N SER A 193 -8.07 2.53 -1.39
CA SER A 193 -6.99 3.41 -1.87
C SER A 193 -6.77 3.31 -3.37
N VAL A 194 -6.80 2.08 -3.91
CA VAL A 194 -6.52 1.83 -5.33
C VAL A 194 -7.55 2.49 -6.24
N ARG A 195 -8.82 2.54 -5.85
CA ARG A 195 -9.86 3.26 -6.60
C ARG A 195 -9.59 4.76 -6.73
N ILE A 196 -8.92 5.34 -5.74
CA ILE A 196 -8.66 6.79 -5.66
C ILE A 196 -7.30 7.12 -6.27
N ALA A 197 -6.27 6.44 -5.82
CA ALA A 197 -4.88 6.79 -6.10
C ALA A 197 -4.20 5.88 -7.15
N GLY A 198 -4.83 4.75 -7.49
CA GLY A 198 -4.25 3.73 -8.37
C GLY A 198 -3.21 2.87 -7.68
N VAL A 199 -2.97 1.67 -8.24
CA VAL A 199 -2.08 0.66 -7.66
C VAL A 199 -0.66 1.17 -7.48
N LEU A 200 -0.12 1.89 -8.48
CA LEU A 200 1.28 2.36 -8.47
C LEU A 200 1.53 3.35 -7.33
N LEU A 201 0.61 4.29 -7.15
CA LEU A 201 0.76 5.32 -6.12
C LEU A 201 0.53 4.75 -4.71
N VAL A 202 -0.44 3.84 -4.54
CA VAL A 202 -0.71 3.15 -3.28
C VAL A 202 0.51 2.35 -2.84
N PHE A 203 1.09 1.54 -3.74
CA PHE A 203 2.34 0.81 -3.47
C PHE A 203 3.48 1.73 -3.06
N SER A 204 3.61 2.89 -3.73
CA SER A 204 4.65 3.87 -3.39
C SER A 204 4.44 4.45 -1.99
N TYR A 205 3.20 4.77 -1.59
CA TYR A 205 2.89 5.23 -0.23
C TYR A 205 3.16 4.18 0.84
N LEU A 206 2.96 2.90 0.51
CA LEU A 206 3.22 1.81 1.42
C LEU A 206 4.71 1.62 1.68
N ILE A 207 5.49 1.54 0.61
CA ILE A 207 6.89 1.07 0.69
C ILE A 207 7.85 2.22 0.95
N VAL A 208 7.76 3.32 0.21
CA VAL A 208 8.82 4.34 0.20
C VAL A 208 8.91 5.12 1.52
N PRO A 209 7.80 5.60 2.13
CA PRO A 209 7.85 6.23 3.44
C PRO A 209 8.31 5.29 4.55
N ALA A 210 7.88 4.02 4.49
CA ALA A 210 8.28 3.01 5.47
C ALA A 210 9.77 2.68 5.35
N LEU A 211 10.33 2.58 4.13
CA LEU A 211 11.78 2.41 3.91
C LEU A 211 12.56 3.59 4.46
N ALA A 212 12.15 4.83 4.17
CA ALA A 212 12.80 6.03 4.71
C ALA A 212 12.79 6.02 6.26
N GLY A 213 11.65 5.64 6.85
CA GLY A 213 11.49 5.47 8.28
C GLY A 213 12.41 4.40 8.87
N ILE A 214 12.53 3.23 8.23
CA ILE A 214 13.39 2.13 8.67
C ILE A 214 14.89 2.50 8.54
N MET A 215 15.26 3.20 7.46
CA MET A 215 16.65 3.63 7.25
C MET A 215 17.15 4.62 8.30
N LEU A 216 16.29 5.52 8.75
CA LEU A 216 16.67 6.65 9.60
C LEU A 216 16.21 6.50 11.07
N GLY A 217 15.11 5.76 11.33
CA GLY A 217 14.51 5.62 12.64
C GLY A 217 15.00 4.36 13.39
N ARG A 218 15.19 4.48 14.70
CA ARG A 218 15.57 3.37 15.58
C ARG A 218 14.36 2.73 16.26
N THR A 219 13.42 3.55 16.72
CA THR A 219 12.19 3.07 17.38
C THR A 219 11.02 3.08 16.39
N VAL A 220 9.96 2.31 16.67
CA VAL A 220 8.75 2.29 15.84
C VAL A 220 8.16 3.70 15.67
N ALA A 221 8.09 4.48 16.77
CA ALA A 221 7.60 5.85 16.70
C ALA A 221 8.44 6.73 15.78
N GLN A 222 9.78 6.64 15.87
CA GLN A 222 10.68 7.37 14.96
C GLN A 222 10.49 6.94 13.50
N LYS A 223 10.37 5.62 13.23
CA LYS A 223 10.12 5.10 11.88
C LYS A 223 8.85 5.67 11.28
N LEU A 224 7.77 5.73 12.07
CA LEU A 224 6.49 6.28 11.63
C LEU A 224 6.57 7.78 11.41
N LEU A 225 7.12 8.55 12.35
CA LEU A 225 7.23 10.01 12.23
C LEU A 225 8.08 10.42 11.02
N ILE A 226 9.21 9.74 10.80
CA ILE A 226 10.08 9.98 9.65
C ILE A 226 9.35 9.59 8.35
N GLY A 227 8.69 8.43 8.33
CA GLY A 227 7.91 7.98 7.18
C GLY A 227 6.78 8.96 6.84
N TRP A 228 6.03 9.44 7.83
CA TRP A 228 4.97 10.43 7.63
C TRP A 228 5.51 11.76 7.12
N ALA A 229 6.57 12.28 7.72
CA ALA A 229 7.20 13.52 7.29
C ALA A 229 7.74 13.39 5.85
N PHE A 230 8.46 12.30 5.54
CA PHE A 230 8.99 12.02 4.22
C PHE A 230 7.88 11.89 3.19
N GLY A 231 6.87 11.05 3.47
CA GLY A 231 5.75 10.83 2.56
C GLY A 231 4.94 12.10 2.28
N THR A 232 4.71 12.92 3.31
CA THR A 232 4.03 14.21 3.18
C THR A 232 4.83 15.19 2.33
N LEU A 233 6.12 15.36 2.61
CA LEU A 233 6.98 16.29 1.87
C LEU A 233 7.09 15.91 0.39
N VAL A 234 7.31 14.63 0.10
CA VAL A 234 7.40 14.15 -1.28
C VAL A 234 6.06 14.29 -2.01
N SER A 235 4.93 14.07 -1.33
CA SER A 235 3.60 14.27 -1.91
C SER A 235 3.37 15.74 -2.29
N VAL A 236 3.77 16.69 -1.43
CA VAL A 236 3.69 18.13 -1.74
C VAL A 236 4.50 18.45 -2.99
N VAL A 237 5.76 18.00 -3.03
CA VAL A 237 6.64 18.23 -4.19
C VAL A 237 6.04 17.60 -5.46
N GLY A 238 5.56 16.37 -5.39
CA GLY A 238 4.95 15.68 -6.52
C GLY A 238 3.67 16.35 -7.03
N ILE A 239 2.78 16.80 -6.14
CA ILE A 239 1.55 17.52 -6.52
C ILE A 239 1.88 18.87 -7.16
N ILE A 240 2.81 19.63 -6.59
CA ILE A 240 3.24 20.92 -7.16
C ILE A 240 3.87 20.71 -8.54
N ALA A 241 4.74 19.72 -8.68
CA ALA A 241 5.35 19.38 -9.97
C ALA A 241 4.31 18.96 -11.00
N SER A 242 3.36 18.12 -10.64
CA SER A 242 2.23 17.73 -11.49
C SER A 242 1.45 18.95 -12.00
N ALA A 243 1.06 19.84 -11.08
CA ALA A 243 0.31 21.04 -11.43
C ALA A 243 1.11 22.05 -12.24
N SER A 244 2.44 22.16 -12.02
CA SER A 244 3.30 23.12 -12.73
C SER A 244 3.65 22.68 -14.15
N PHE A 245 3.74 21.37 -14.38
CA PHE A 245 4.16 20.79 -15.67
C PHE A 245 3.01 20.09 -16.42
N ASP A 246 1.76 20.20 -15.91
CA ASP A 246 0.58 19.53 -16.48
C ASP A 246 0.77 18.02 -16.69
N LEU A 247 1.33 17.34 -15.65
CA LEU A 247 1.65 15.92 -15.67
C LEU A 247 0.59 15.09 -14.92
N PRO A 248 0.40 13.81 -15.25
CA PRO A 248 -0.46 12.90 -14.50
C PRO A 248 0.00 12.80 -13.03
N THR A 249 -0.85 13.22 -12.08
CA THR A 249 -0.45 13.41 -10.68
C THR A 249 0.03 12.13 -10.01
N GLY A 250 -0.67 11.01 -10.20
CA GLY A 250 -0.26 9.73 -9.63
C GLY A 250 1.16 9.34 -10.04
N ALA A 251 1.44 9.35 -11.35
CA ALA A 251 2.75 9.00 -11.89
C ALA A 251 3.85 9.98 -11.43
N THR A 252 3.54 11.27 -11.38
CA THR A 252 4.49 12.30 -10.93
C THR A 252 4.89 12.12 -9.47
N VAL A 253 3.93 11.83 -8.59
CA VAL A 253 4.20 11.56 -7.17
C VAL A 253 5.00 10.26 -7.02
N VAL A 254 4.70 9.20 -7.78
CA VAL A 254 5.48 7.95 -7.78
C VAL A 254 6.93 8.20 -8.17
N CYS A 255 7.16 8.95 -9.25
CA CYS A 255 8.53 9.31 -9.68
C CYS A 255 9.24 10.16 -8.62
N ALA A 256 8.55 11.13 -8.00
CA ALA A 256 9.11 11.92 -6.91
C ALA A 256 9.52 11.04 -5.72
N PHE A 257 8.70 10.06 -5.34
CA PHE A 257 9.05 9.07 -4.32
C PHE A 257 10.30 8.27 -4.67
N GLY A 258 10.40 7.76 -5.91
CA GLY A 258 11.56 7.00 -6.36
C GLY A 258 12.85 7.83 -6.34
N ILE A 259 12.82 9.03 -6.91
CA ILE A 259 13.97 9.93 -6.99
C ILE A 259 14.45 10.31 -5.58
N THR A 260 13.53 10.72 -4.71
CA THR A 260 13.88 11.14 -3.34
C THR A 260 14.41 9.99 -2.49
N LEU A 261 13.88 8.77 -2.65
CA LEU A 261 14.38 7.59 -1.95
C LEU A 261 15.81 7.24 -2.42
N ILE A 262 16.07 7.28 -3.72
CA ILE A 262 17.43 7.06 -4.28
C ILE A 262 18.40 8.11 -3.73
N ALA A 263 18.02 9.38 -3.75
CA ALA A 263 18.83 10.46 -3.21
C ALA A 263 19.13 10.26 -1.71
N LEU A 264 18.11 9.88 -0.93
CA LEU A 264 18.26 9.55 0.48
C LEU A 264 19.25 8.40 0.70
N TRP A 265 19.11 7.34 -0.08
CA TRP A 265 19.98 6.17 0.02
C TRP A 265 21.44 6.45 -0.34
N VAL A 266 21.68 7.22 -1.41
CA VAL A 266 23.02 7.67 -1.80
C VAL A 266 23.64 8.56 -0.72
N GLY A 267 22.89 9.54 -0.20
CA GLY A 267 23.32 10.40 0.90
C GLY A 267 23.66 9.61 2.16
N PHE A 268 22.82 8.62 2.52
CA PHE A 268 23.04 7.77 3.69
C PHE A 268 24.30 6.93 3.57
N ARG A 269 24.62 6.41 2.38
CA ARG A 269 25.86 5.66 2.13
C ARG A 269 27.12 6.55 2.14
N ALA A 270 27.00 7.78 1.66
CA ALA A 270 28.11 8.73 1.65
C ALA A 270 28.52 9.12 3.10
N VAL A 271 27.56 9.20 4.02
CA VAL A 271 27.79 9.57 5.42
C VAL A 271 28.28 8.40 6.29
N LYS A 272 27.88 7.15 5.97
CA LYS A 272 28.37 5.94 6.65
C LYS A 272 29.38 5.21 5.76
N PRO A 273 30.69 5.44 5.91
CA PRO A 273 31.68 4.68 5.17
C PRO A 273 31.55 3.19 5.49
N SER A 274 31.59 2.36 4.44
CA SER A 274 31.60 0.90 4.52
C SER A 274 32.61 0.43 5.58
N PRO A 275 32.25 -0.53 6.46
CA PRO A 275 33.26 -1.14 7.34
C PRO A 275 34.37 -1.70 6.44
N ARG A 276 35.61 -1.20 6.62
CA ARG A 276 36.80 -1.71 5.94
C ARG A 276 36.79 -3.23 6.10
N ARG A 277 36.75 -3.95 4.99
CA ARG A 277 37.11 -5.38 5.01
C ARG A 277 38.48 -5.47 5.64
N LEU A 278 38.55 -5.97 6.86
CA LEU A 278 39.81 -6.43 7.40
C LEU A 278 40.23 -7.58 6.47
N THR A 279 41.15 -7.30 5.58
CA THR A 279 41.89 -8.31 4.85
C THR A 279 42.65 -9.08 5.92
N SER A 280 42.17 -10.29 6.26
CA SER A 280 42.95 -11.27 7.01
C SER A 280 44.10 -11.68 6.11
N SER A 281 45.25 -11.06 6.34
CA SER A 281 46.52 -11.60 5.94
C SER A 281 46.82 -12.78 6.89
N VAL A 282 46.69 -14.00 6.41
CA VAL A 282 47.55 -15.16 6.76
C VAL A 282 47.62 -16.04 5.51
#